data_60376d4ee4468b50252d51b62c649451
#
_entry.id   60376d4ee4468b50252d51b62c649451
#
_cell.length_a   1.000
_cell.length_b   1.000
_cell.length_c   1.000
_cell.angle_alpha   90.00
_cell.angle_beta   90.00
_cell.angle_gamma   90.00
#
_symmetry.space_group_name_H-M   'P 1'
#
loop_
_entity.id
_entity.type
_entity.pdbx_description
1 polymer ?
#
loop_
_entity_poly.entity_id
_entity_poly.type
_entity_poly.pdbx_seq_one_letter_code
_entity_poly.pdbx_strand_id
1 'polypeptide(L)'
;MKLVLQRVTSASVSVGGSTIADISRGLLIFFGAEKQDDLDKVQILADKALNLRIFPDDQGKMNLSCLDISAEVLVVSQFTL
;
A
#
# COMPACT_ATOMS: atom_id res chain seq x y z
N MET A 1 -7.90 10.23 8.16
CA MET A 1 -7.06 9.56 7.15
C MET A 1 -7.69 8.24 6.71
N LYS A 2 -7.70 7.99 5.42
CA LYS A 2 -8.21 6.74 4.86
C LYS A 2 -7.16 6.09 3.99
N LEU A 3 -7.06 4.77 4.08
CA LEU A 3 -6.21 3.98 3.21
C LEU A 3 -7.06 2.96 2.47
N VAL A 4 -6.82 2.85 1.17
CA VAL A 4 -7.35 1.76 0.35
C VAL A 4 -6.17 0.96 -0.16
N LEU A 5 -6.18 -0.33 0.13
CA LEU A 5 -5.07 -1.24 -0.15
C LEU A 5 -5.47 -2.22 -1.24
N GLN A 6 -4.55 -2.45 -2.16
CA GLN A 6 -4.76 -3.43 -3.23
C GLN A 6 -3.48 -4.24 -3.40
N ARG A 7 -3.61 -5.58 -3.38
CA ARG A 7 -2.50 -6.46 -3.74
C ARG A 7 -2.30 -6.39 -5.24
N VAL A 8 -1.04 -6.30 -5.66
CA VAL A 8 -0.71 -6.23 -7.09
C VAL A 8 0.46 -7.16 -7.41
N THR A 9 0.48 -7.65 -8.64
CA THR A 9 1.66 -8.32 -9.19
C THR A 9 2.63 -7.30 -9.79
N SER A 10 2.10 -6.15 -10.18
CA SER A 10 2.88 -4.99 -10.60
C SER A 10 1.99 -3.77 -10.58
N ALA A 11 2.58 -2.60 -10.40
CA ALA A 11 1.88 -1.32 -10.48
C ALA A 11 2.85 -0.24 -10.91
N SER A 12 2.34 0.79 -11.59
CA SER A 12 3.16 1.91 -11.98
C SER A 12 2.35 3.20 -11.98
N VAL A 13 3.05 4.32 -11.85
CA VAL A 13 2.47 5.66 -11.95
C VAL A 13 3.22 6.42 -13.03
N SER A 14 2.47 6.98 -13.97
CA SER A 14 3.03 7.77 -15.06
C SER A 14 2.45 9.18 -15.06
N VAL A 15 3.27 10.16 -15.40
CA VAL A 15 2.88 11.56 -15.55
C VAL A 15 3.45 12.07 -16.85
N GLY A 16 2.58 12.63 -17.71
CA GLY A 16 3.00 13.17 -18.99
C GLY A 16 3.70 12.15 -19.90
N GLY A 17 3.28 10.89 -19.83
CA GLY A 17 3.88 9.82 -20.63
C GLY A 17 5.16 9.22 -20.06
N SER A 18 5.63 9.73 -18.92
CA SER A 18 6.84 9.20 -18.26
C SER A 18 6.47 8.45 -17.00
N THR A 19 7.01 7.25 -16.84
CA THR A 19 6.83 6.46 -15.60
C THR A 19 7.69 7.05 -14.51
N ILE A 20 7.06 7.51 -13.43
CA ILE A 20 7.77 8.12 -12.30
C ILE A 20 8.00 7.15 -11.15
N ALA A 21 7.23 6.07 -11.09
CA ALA A 21 7.41 5.02 -10.09
C ALA A 21 6.81 3.72 -10.61
N ASP A 22 7.44 2.61 -10.26
CA ASP A 22 6.87 1.29 -10.52
C ASP A 22 7.27 0.32 -9.42
N ILE A 23 6.46 -0.71 -9.24
CA ILE A 23 6.76 -1.82 -8.34
C ILE A 23 6.41 -3.14 -9.01
N SER A 24 7.04 -4.21 -8.56
CA SER A 24 6.64 -5.58 -8.86
C SER A 24 5.60 -6.03 -7.83
N ARG A 25 5.62 -7.28 -7.39
CA ARG A 25 4.66 -7.79 -6.41
C ARG A 25 4.64 -6.96 -5.13
N GLY A 26 3.46 -6.53 -4.72
CA GLY A 26 3.36 -5.76 -3.49
C GLY A 26 1.98 -5.18 -3.23
N LEU A 27 1.98 -4.02 -2.59
CA LEU A 27 0.77 -3.27 -2.25
C LEU A 27 0.74 -1.94 -2.98
N LEU A 28 -0.40 -1.67 -3.59
CA LEU A 28 -0.76 -0.33 -4.03
C LEU A 28 -1.64 0.28 -2.94
N ILE A 29 -1.22 1.41 -2.41
CA ILE A 29 -1.93 2.11 -1.33
C ILE A 29 -2.39 3.46 -1.83
N PHE A 30 -3.70 3.67 -1.87
CA PHE A 30 -4.27 5.00 -2.06
C PHE A 30 -4.54 5.60 -0.69
N PHE A 31 -4.09 6.82 -0.45
CA PHE A 31 -4.35 7.45 0.84
C PHE A 31 -5.00 8.81 0.68
N GLY A 32 -5.95 9.10 1.57
CA GLY A 32 -6.59 10.39 1.69
C GLY A 32 -6.32 10.97 3.07
N ALA A 33 -5.66 12.12 3.13
CA ALA A 33 -5.38 12.80 4.38
C ALA A 33 -6.55 13.71 4.77
N GLU A 34 -6.76 13.86 6.07
CA GLU A 34 -7.74 14.77 6.62
C GLU A 34 -7.02 15.84 7.45
N LYS A 35 -7.67 16.98 7.64
CA LYS A 35 -7.06 18.13 8.36
C LYS A 35 -6.64 17.81 9.79
N GLN A 36 -7.30 16.82 10.40
CA GLN A 36 -7.06 16.45 11.80
C GLN A 36 -6.05 15.31 11.96
N ASP A 37 -5.46 14.86 10.86
CA ASP A 37 -4.47 13.78 10.91
C ASP A 37 -3.17 14.29 11.53
N ASP A 38 -2.58 13.46 12.38
CA ASP A 38 -1.28 13.71 12.97
C ASP A 38 -0.34 12.55 12.68
N LEU A 39 0.94 12.72 13.04
CA LEU A 39 1.96 11.72 12.76
C LEU A 39 1.69 10.39 13.48
N ASP A 40 1.09 10.43 14.68
CA ASP A 40 0.80 9.20 15.41
C ASP A 40 -0.25 8.36 14.68
N LYS A 41 -1.29 8.99 14.14
CA LYS A 41 -2.30 8.29 13.35
C LYS A 41 -1.71 7.71 12.06
N VAL A 42 -0.88 8.47 11.39
CA VAL A 42 -0.19 8.01 10.17
C VAL A 42 0.66 6.78 10.47
N GLN A 43 1.43 6.83 11.55
CA GLN A 43 2.29 5.72 11.97
C GLN A 43 1.47 4.46 12.26
N ILE A 44 0.38 4.60 12.99
CA ILE A 44 -0.49 3.47 13.35
C ILE A 44 -1.07 2.81 12.09
N LEU A 45 -1.58 3.62 11.16
CA LEU A 45 -2.16 3.10 9.92
C LEU A 45 -1.11 2.46 9.02
N ALA A 46 0.08 3.06 8.92
CA ALA A 46 1.17 2.51 8.14
C ALA A 46 1.59 1.14 8.70
N ASP A 47 1.75 1.04 10.01
CA ASP A 47 2.10 -0.22 10.66
C ASP A 47 1.04 -1.29 10.43
N LYS A 48 -0.24 -0.92 10.52
CA LYS A 48 -1.33 -1.85 10.23
C LYS A 48 -1.29 -2.33 8.77
N ALA A 49 -1.10 -1.42 7.82
CA ALA A 49 -1.07 -1.76 6.40
C ALA A 49 0.06 -2.75 6.09
N LEU A 50 1.25 -2.51 6.63
CA LEU A 50 2.42 -3.36 6.38
C LEU A 50 2.32 -4.73 7.07
N ASN A 51 1.52 -4.84 8.11
CA ASN A 51 1.36 -6.08 8.87
C ASN A 51 0.08 -6.84 8.57
N LEU A 52 -0.78 -6.34 7.69
CA LEU A 52 -1.98 -7.09 7.28
C LEU A 52 -1.58 -8.37 6.57
N ARG A 53 -2.17 -9.48 6.99
CA ARG A 53 -1.86 -10.82 6.48
C ARG A 53 -2.70 -11.13 5.24
N ILE A 54 -2.48 -10.37 4.17
CA ILE A 54 -3.27 -10.42 2.95
C ILE A 54 -2.54 -11.05 1.76
N PHE A 55 -1.32 -11.51 1.95
CA PHE A 55 -0.58 -12.23 0.90
C PHE A 55 -0.69 -13.73 1.13
N PRO A 56 -0.86 -14.51 0.06
CA PRO A 56 -1.02 -15.95 0.19
C PRO A 56 0.29 -16.62 0.63
N ASP A 57 0.17 -17.62 1.48
CA ASP A 57 1.26 -18.51 1.87
C ASP A 57 1.40 -19.67 0.86
N ASP A 58 2.27 -20.63 1.16
CA ASP A 58 2.53 -21.78 0.29
C ASP A 58 1.28 -22.66 0.08
N GLN A 59 0.29 -22.53 0.96
CA GLN A 59 -0.95 -23.28 0.88
C GLN A 59 -2.10 -22.48 0.24
N GLY A 60 -1.81 -21.27 -0.27
CA GLY A 60 -2.80 -20.41 -0.89
C GLY A 60 -3.70 -19.66 0.08
N LYS A 61 -3.40 -19.71 1.38
CA LYS A 61 -4.17 -19.00 2.39
C LYS A 61 -3.57 -17.63 2.65
N MET A 62 -4.42 -16.62 2.85
CA MET A 62 -3.98 -15.28 3.23
C MET A 62 -3.38 -15.31 4.62
N ASN A 63 -2.07 -15.30 4.72
CA ASN A 63 -1.36 -15.50 5.98
C ASN A 63 -0.11 -14.65 6.13
N LEU A 64 0.41 -14.09 5.06
CA LEU A 64 1.66 -13.34 5.08
C LEU A 64 1.40 -11.85 4.90
N SER A 65 2.18 -11.05 5.62
CA SER A 65 2.15 -9.59 5.47
C SER A 65 3.13 -9.13 4.41
N CYS A 66 3.03 -7.84 4.04
CA CYS A 66 3.98 -7.19 3.16
C CYS A 66 5.40 -7.30 3.71
N LEU A 67 5.57 -7.13 5.01
CA LEU A 67 6.87 -7.25 5.67
C LEU A 67 7.41 -8.68 5.63
N ASP A 68 6.53 -9.69 5.79
CA ASP A 68 6.95 -11.09 5.78
C ASP A 68 7.59 -11.49 4.46
N ILE A 69 7.07 -10.99 3.35
CA ILE A 69 7.54 -11.36 2.02
C ILE A 69 8.46 -10.32 1.39
N SER A 70 8.79 -9.26 2.13
CA SER A 70 9.60 -8.13 1.63
C SER A 70 9.05 -7.58 0.32
N ALA A 71 7.73 -7.43 0.24
CA ALA A 71 7.05 -6.90 -0.93
C ALA A 71 7.28 -5.40 -1.06
N GLU A 72 7.12 -4.90 -2.27
CA GLU A 72 7.23 -3.47 -2.54
C GLU A 72 5.90 -2.75 -2.26
N VAL A 73 5.97 -1.45 -2.02
CA VAL A 73 4.79 -0.63 -1.74
C VAL A 73 4.82 0.60 -2.62
N LEU A 74 3.72 0.87 -3.31
CA LEU A 74 3.52 2.10 -4.07
C LEU A 74 2.39 2.88 -3.43
N VAL A 75 2.69 4.10 -2.98
CA VAL A 75 1.73 4.97 -2.30
C VAL A 75 1.31 6.09 -3.23
N VAL A 76 0.00 6.25 -3.40
CA VAL A 76 -0.57 7.29 -4.25
C VAL A 76 -1.55 8.12 -3.43
N SER A 77 -1.33 9.43 -3.45
CA SER A 77 -2.21 10.38 -2.76
C SER A 77 -3.50 10.57 -3.57
N GLN A 78 -4.65 10.57 -2.87
CA GLN A 78 -5.97 10.74 -3.49
C GLN A 78 -6.77 11.81 -2.76
N PHE A 79 -7.33 12.75 -3.52
CA PHE A 79 -8.17 13.80 -2.95
C PHE A 79 -9.61 13.35 -2.72
N THR A 80 -10.04 12.28 -3.37
CA THR A 80 -11.44 11.84 -3.37
C THR A 80 -11.77 10.74 -2.38
N LEU A 81 -10.82 10.32 -1.59
CA LEU A 81 -11.06 9.29 -0.57
C LEU A 81 -11.75 9.82 0.68
#